data_832b9d71381e0bc5d359005d1356344c
#
_entry.id   832b9d71381e0bc5d359005d1356344c
#
_cell.length_a   1.000
_cell.length_b   1.000
_cell.length_c   1.000
_cell.angle_alpha   90.00
_cell.angle_beta   90.00
_cell.angle_gamma   90.00
#
_symmetry.space_group_name_H-M   'P 1'
#
loop_
_entity.id
_entity.type
_entity.pdbx_description
1 polymer ?
#
loop_
_entity_poly.entity_id
_entity_poly.type
_entity_poly.pdbx_seq_one_letter_code
_entity_poly.pdbx_strand_id
1 'polypeptide(L)'
;LGDVYKRQDLEYGTASVEIETDLVRPGERVLIVDDLIATGGTAKAAADLIRQAGGEVAGFGFVMELEGLGGVASLGDVPTSSLVTMPA
;
A
#
# COMPACT_ATOMS: atom_id res chain seq x y z
N LEU A 1 12.70 8.91 2.56
CA LEU A 1 11.62 8.25 1.92
C LEU A 1 11.84 6.77 1.96
N GLY A 2 10.84 6.02 2.25
CA GLY A 2 10.98 4.60 2.43
C GLY A 2 11.33 3.83 1.16
N ASP A 3 11.48 4.51 0.07
CA ASP A 3 11.93 3.93 -1.18
C ASP A 3 11.25 2.62 -1.49
N VAL A 4 9.97 2.56 -1.17
CA VAL A 4 9.21 1.42 -1.60
C VAL A 4 9.02 1.55 -3.09
N TYR A 5 9.72 0.71 -3.79
CA TYR A 5 9.48 0.58 -5.20
C TYR A 5 8.34 -0.40 -5.36
N LYS A 6 7.20 0.14 -5.73
CA LYS A 6 6.04 -0.68 -5.99
C LYS A 6 5.84 -0.77 -7.48
N ARG A 7 5.99 -1.96 -7.99
CA ARG A 7 5.66 -2.24 -9.36
C ARG A 7 4.35 -2.99 -9.41
N GLN A 8 3.42 -2.44 -10.13
CA GLN A 8 2.11 -3.02 -10.26
C GLN A 8 1.89 -3.46 -11.70
N ASP A 9 1.73 -4.73 -11.91
CA ASP A 9 1.37 -5.28 -13.19
C ASP A 9 -0.13 -5.51 -13.23
N LEU A 10 -0.80 -4.81 -14.13
CA LEU A 10 -2.22 -4.98 -14.35
C LEU A 10 -2.41 -5.61 -15.69
N GLU A 11 -2.64 -6.90 -15.71
CA GLU A 11 -2.94 -7.62 -16.94
C GLU A 11 -4.23 -8.37 -16.78
N TYR A 12 -5.20 -8.02 -17.61
CA TYR A 12 -6.43 -8.80 -17.75
C TYR A 12 -7.15 -9.05 -16.42
N GLY A 13 -7.19 -8.03 -15.58
CA GLY A 13 -7.91 -8.10 -14.33
C GLY A 13 -7.13 -8.71 -13.17
N THR A 14 -5.91 -9.14 -13.38
CA THR A 14 -5.05 -9.56 -12.29
C THR A 14 -4.06 -8.46 -11.97
N ALA A 15 -3.77 -8.31 -10.69
CA ALA A 15 -2.78 -7.37 -10.21
C ALA A 15 -1.73 -8.13 -9.43
N SER A 16 -0.49 -7.90 -9.75
CA SER A 16 0.62 -8.37 -8.94
C SER A 16 1.40 -7.18 -8.42
N VAL A 17 1.92 -7.31 -7.21
CA VAL A 17 2.69 -6.26 -6.55
C VAL A 17 4.08 -6.79 -6.28
N GLU A 18 5.06 -6.03 -6.70
CA GLU A 18 6.45 -6.35 -6.41
C GLU A 18 7.06 -5.20 -5.63
N ILE A 19 7.91 -5.55 -4.68
CA ILE A 19 8.65 -4.58 -3.90
C ILE A 19 10.12 -4.97 -3.94
N GLU A 20 10.98 -3.96 -4.11
CA GLU A 20 12.42 -4.15 -4.00
C GLU A 20 12.77 -4.37 -2.53
N THR A 21 12.68 -5.61 -2.09
CA THR A 21 12.89 -5.94 -0.68
C THR A 21 14.32 -5.69 -0.24
N ASP A 22 15.27 -5.66 -1.17
CA ASP A 22 16.66 -5.32 -0.85
C ASP A 22 16.82 -3.90 -0.34
N LEU A 23 15.86 -3.04 -0.63
CA LEU A 23 15.86 -1.65 -0.15
C LEU A 23 15.30 -1.51 1.26
N VAL A 24 14.67 -2.56 1.78
CA VAL A 24 14.06 -2.52 3.10
C VAL A 24 14.98 -3.20 4.10
N ARG A 25 15.44 -2.44 5.09
CA ARG A 25 16.28 -2.96 6.16
C ARG A 25 15.42 -3.38 7.33
N PRO A 26 15.85 -4.40 8.10
CA PRO A 26 15.14 -4.79 9.30
C PRO A 26 14.92 -3.61 10.24
N GLY A 27 13.69 -3.41 10.69
CA GLY A 27 13.32 -2.32 11.57
C GLY A 27 13.09 -0.98 10.90
N GLU A 28 13.30 -0.87 9.61
CA GLU A 28 13.09 0.38 8.88
C GLU A 28 11.61 0.70 8.79
N ARG A 29 11.29 1.98 8.97
CA ARG A 29 9.90 2.45 8.85
C ARG A 29 9.64 2.89 7.42
N VAL A 30 8.59 2.36 6.84
CA VAL A 30 8.30 2.53 5.41
C VAL A 30 6.91 3.13 5.23
N LEU A 31 6.83 4.16 4.40
CA LEU A 31 5.56 4.74 3.98
C LEU A 31 5.20 4.16 2.60
N ILE A 32 4.00 3.62 2.50
CA ILE A 32 3.49 3.09 1.24
C ILE A 32 2.63 4.16 0.58
N VAL A 33 3.00 4.55 -0.63
CA VAL A 33 2.29 5.58 -1.39
C VAL A 33 1.81 4.99 -2.70
N ASP A 34 0.54 5.23 -3.02
CA ASP A 34 -0.06 4.76 -4.26
C ASP A 34 -1.06 5.79 -4.78
N ASP A 35 -1.51 5.63 -5.99
CA ASP A 35 -2.46 6.55 -6.59
C ASP A 35 -3.89 6.31 -6.10
N LEU A 36 -4.29 5.06 -5.91
CA LEU A 36 -5.68 4.72 -5.64
C LEU A 36 -5.80 3.62 -4.60
N ILE A 37 -6.73 3.77 -3.67
CA ILE A 37 -7.18 2.68 -2.84
C ILE A 37 -8.66 2.40 -3.11
N ALA A 38 -8.96 1.16 -3.49
CA ALA A 38 -10.32 0.66 -3.64
C ALA A 38 -10.62 -0.34 -2.52
N THR A 39 -10.41 -1.61 -2.73
CA THR A 39 -10.62 -2.63 -1.70
C THR A 39 -9.47 -2.75 -0.71
N GLY A 40 -8.32 -2.21 -1.06
CA GLY A 40 -7.13 -2.27 -0.22
C GLY A 40 -6.23 -3.47 -0.46
N GLY A 41 -6.60 -4.35 -1.39
CA GLY A 41 -5.84 -5.59 -1.62
C GLY A 41 -4.40 -5.33 -2.04
N THR A 42 -4.19 -4.38 -2.93
CA THR A 42 -2.85 -4.04 -3.42
C THR A 42 -1.98 -3.46 -2.29
N ALA A 43 -2.53 -2.52 -1.53
CA ALA A 43 -1.81 -1.91 -0.42
C ALA A 43 -1.50 -2.92 0.67
N LYS A 44 -2.43 -3.82 0.95
CA LYS A 44 -2.24 -4.86 1.95
C LYS A 44 -1.14 -5.83 1.53
N ALA A 45 -1.12 -6.21 0.26
CA ALA A 45 -0.07 -7.09 -0.27
C ALA A 45 1.30 -6.42 -0.16
N ALA A 46 1.38 -5.13 -0.48
CA ALA A 46 2.63 -4.38 -0.34
C ALA A 46 3.09 -4.34 1.12
N ALA A 47 2.17 -4.09 2.04
CA ALA A 47 2.48 -4.08 3.47
C ALA A 47 3.02 -5.43 3.95
N ASP A 48 2.40 -6.51 3.49
CA ASP A 48 2.84 -7.86 3.87
C ASP A 48 4.26 -8.13 3.39
N LEU A 49 4.61 -7.69 2.18
CA LEU A 49 5.96 -7.86 1.65
C LEU A 49 6.99 -7.08 2.47
N ILE A 50 6.66 -5.86 2.87
CA ILE A 50 7.54 -5.05 3.69
C ILE A 50 7.78 -5.72 5.05
N ARG A 51 6.71 -6.23 5.66
CA ARG A 51 6.82 -6.91 6.95
C ARG A 51 7.63 -8.20 6.84
N GLN A 52 7.48 -8.94 5.75
CA GLN A 52 8.29 -10.14 5.50
C GLN A 52 9.77 -9.80 5.35
N ALA A 53 10.08 -8.63 4.82
CA ALA A 53 11.47 -8.17 4.72
C ALA A 53 12.02 -7.62 6.04
N GLY A 54 11.19 -7.59 7.09
CA GLY A 54 11.60 -7.10 8.40
C GLY A 54 11.36 -5.61 8.61
N GLY A 55 10.73 -4.94 7.67
CA GLY A 55 10.40 -3.52 7.81
C GLY A 55 9.11 -3.31 8.60
N GLU A 56 8.88 -2.06 8.97
CA GLU A 56 7.66 -1.63 9.64
C GLU A 56 6.89 -0.70 8.70
N VAL A 57 5.60 -0.94 8.54
CA VAL A 57 4.75 -0.04 7.76
C VAL A 57 4.34 1.12 8.63
N ALA A 58 4.88 2.30 8.34
CA ALA A 58 4.63 3.50 9.12
C ALA A 58 3.31 4.18 8.74
N GLY A 59 2.87 4.02 7.50
CA GLY A 59 1.65 4.63 7.03
C GLY A 59 1.37 4.32 5.57
N PHE A 60 0.18 4.73 5.14
CA PHE A 60 -0.25 4.65 3.75
C PHE A 60 -0.68 6.03 3.28
N GLY A 61 -0.31 6.38 2.06
CA GLY A 61 -0.77 7.61 1.42
C GLY A 61 -1.34 7.31 0.05
N PHE A 62 -2.51 7.86 -0.24
CA PHE A 62 -3.16 7.68 -1.53
C PHE A 62 -3.58 9.03 -2.11
N VAL A 63 -3.54 9.14 -3.43
CA VAL A 63 -4.12 10.31 -4.08
C VAL A 63 -5.64 10.25 -3.99
N MET A 64 -6.23 9.09 -4.23
CA MET A 64 -7.68 8.92 -4.24
C MET A 64 -8.10 7.69 -3.46
N GLU A 65 -9.16 7.85 -2.69
CA GLU A 65 -9.84 6.76 -2.01
C GLU A 65 -11.24 6.58 -2.60
N LEU A 66 -11.59 5.37 -3.01
CA LEU A 66 -12.94 5.02 -3.40
C LEU A 66 -13.72 4.57 -2.16
N GLU A 67 -14.75 5.33 -1.81
CA GLU A 67 -15.54 5.08 -0.61
C GLU A 67 -16.44 3.86 -0.80
N GLY A 68 -16.77 3.23 0.31
CA GLY A 68 -17.75 2.13 0.31
C GLY A 68 -17.17 0.77 -0.01
N LEU A 69 -15.88 0.66 -0.30
CA LEU A 69 -15.25 -0.62 -0.63
C LEU A 69 -14.43 -1.19 0.53
N GLY A 70 -14.35 -0.47 1.63
CA GLY A 70 -13.68 -0.96 2.83
C GLY A 70 -12.15 -0.97 2.77
N GLY A 71 -11.57 -0.29 1.80
CA GLY A 71 -10.12 -0.34 1.58
C GLY A 71 -9.32 0.14 2.78
N VAL A 72 -9.62 1.32 3.27
CA VAL A 72 -8.89 1.89 4.42
C VAL A 72 -9.06 1.02 5.66
N ALA A 73 -10.28 0.54 5.91
CA ALA A 73 -10.54 -0.32 7.05
C ALA A 73 -9.75 -1.63 6.97
N SER A 74 -9.51 -2.13 5.76
CA SER A 74 -8.77 -3.37 5.57
C SER A 74 -7.30 -3.26 5.96
N LEU A 75 -6.76 -2.04 6.05
CA LEU A 75 -5.36 -1.80 6.38
C LEU A 75 -5.11 -1.78 7.89
N GLY A 76 -6.14 -1.87 8.71
CA GLY A 76 -6.00 -1.95 10.16
C GLY A 76 -5.72 -0.59 10.78
N ASP A 77 -4.87 -0.59 11.82
CA ASP A 77 -4.61 0.59 12.64
C ASP A 77 -3.49 1.49 12.10
N VAL A 78 -2.89 1.12 10.99
CA VAL A 78 -1.81 1.92 10.41
C VAL A 78 -2.38 3.24 9.88
N PRO A 79 -1.75 4.38 10.18
CA PRO A 79 -2.23 5.67 9.68
C PRO A 79 -2.36 5.68 8.16
N THR A 80 -3.49 6.16 7.68
CA THR A 80 -3.79 6.21 6.25
C THR A 80 -4.34 7.60 5.93
N SER A 81 -3.83 8.19 4.85
CA SER A 81 -4.24 9.50 4.40
C SER A 81 -4.54 9.45 2.91
N SER A 82 -5.60 10.15 2.51
CA SER A 82 -5.97 10.29 1.09
C SER A 82 -6.23 11.75 0.78
N LEU A 83 -5.83 12.18 -0.40
CA LEU A 83 -6.03 13.58 -0.80
C LEU A 83 -7.46 13.83 -1.25
N VAL A 84 -8.07 12.86 -1.91
CA VAL A 84 -9.42 12.98 -2.45
C VAL A 84 -10.18 11.70 -2.15
N THR A 85 -11.44 11.82 -1.79
CA THR A 85 -12.34 10.67 -1.66
C THR A 85 -13.45 10.79 -2.69
N MET A 86 -13.83 9.68 -3.28
CA MET A 86 -14.89 9.63 -4.28
C MET A 86 -15.76 8.40 -4.05
N PRO A 87 -17.06 8.49 -4.39
CA PRO A 87 -17.92 7.32 -4.33
C PRO A 87 -17.45 6.26 -5.32
N ALA A 88 -17.58 5.03 -4.93
CA ALA A 88 -17.24 3.91 -5.80
C ALA A 88 -18.30 3.72 -6.87
#